data_9484af58d6c86afcc85b98126426fc7f
#
_entry.id   9484af58d6c86afcc85b98126426fc7f
#
_cell.length_a   1.000
_cell.length_b   1.000
_cell.length_c   1.000
_cell.angle_alpha   90.00
_cell.angle_beta   90.00
_cell.angle_gamma   90.00
#
_symmetry.space_group_name_H-M   'P 1'
#
loop_
_entity.id
_entity.type
_entity.pdbx_description
1 polymer ?
#
loop_
_entity_poly.entity_id
_entity_poly.type
_entity_poly.pdbx_seq_one_letter_code
_entity_poly.pdbx_strand_id
1 'polypeptide(L)'
;MSVYSKPIVMIDFETTGLSPDMGDRITEVAALRIEDGRITDRYVSLINCGVRIPSFITGLTGITQQMVDSAPPVDEVVPALLDFIGSDALAAHNASFDEKFLRAEAGRFGLAPAHQGTVCSLKLARRVFPALGSYKLGQLSGQLGIRFKSAAHRAESDAEVAAQVLLHIARHLGDTYGLAQVEPELLLSVNKLAAAKVHAYLLKQTGK
;
A
#
# COMPACT_ATOMS: atom_id res chain seq x y z
N MET A 1 -10.10 -19.52 8.56
CA MET A 1 -10.90 -18.33 8.92
C MET A 1 -10.53 -17.22 7.95
N SER A 2 -11.50 -16.52 7.41
CA SER A 2 -11.23 -15.35 6.55
C SER A 2 -10.65 -14.24 7.41
N VAL A 3 -9.56 -13.59 6.95
CA VAL A 3 -8.89 -12.52 7.69
C VAL A 3 -9.66 -11.21 7.52
N TYR A 4 -10.24 -10.99 6.35
CA TYR A 4 -11.07 -9.83 6.01
C TYR A 4 -12.36 -10.31 5.35
N SER A 5 -13.52 -9.76 5.70
CA SER A 5 -14.75 -9.92 4.93
C SER A 5 -14.96 -8.76 3.96
N LYS A 6 -14.37 -7.59 4.25
CA LYS A 6 -14.41 -6.42 3.40
C LYS A 6 -13.13 -6.30 2.58
N PRO A 7 -13.20 -5.92 1.30
CA PRO A 7 -12.03 -5.76 0.47
C PRO A 7 -11.14 -4.61 0.97
N ILE A 8 -9.85 -4.76 0.75
CA ILE A 8 -8.84 -3.71 0.94
C ILE A 8 -7.91 -3.71 -0.27
N VAL A 9 -7.61 -2.53 -0.81
CA VAL A 9 -6.73 -2.38 -1.96
C VAL A 9 -5.35 -1.94 -1.48
N MET A 10 -4.34 -2.78 -1.66
CA MET A 10 -2.93 -2.46 -1.43
C MET A 10 -2.38 -1.76 -2.66
N ILE A 11 -1.83 -0.55 -2.49
CA ILE A 11 -1.16 0.19 -3.57
C ILE A 11 0.32 0.34 -3.29
N ASP A 12 1.09 0.47 -4.36
CA ASP A 12 2.47 0.91 -4.37
C ASP A 12 2.75 1.67 -5.65
N PHE A 13 3.56 2.75 -5.58
CA PHE A 13 3.91 3.60 -6.70
C PHE A 13 5.41 3.74 -6.86
N GLU A 14 5.90 3.59 -8.09
CA GLU A 14 7.19 4.15 -8.47
C GLU A 14 7.00 5.58 -9.00
N THR A 15 7.92 6.46 -8.65
CA THR A 15 7.79 7.89 -8.93
C THR A 15 9.11 8.49 -9.42
N THR A 16 9.05 9.68 -10.02
CA THR A 16 10.25 10.41 -10.46
C THR A 16 11.03 11.05 -9.31
N GLY A 17 10.45 11.07 -8.10
CA GLY A 17 11.07 11.65 -6.91
C GLY A 17 10.15 11.57 -5.69
N LEU A 18 10.33 12.44 -4.71
CA LEU A 18 9.73 12.29 -3.40
C LEU A 18 8.49 13.16 -3.14
N SER A 19 8.19 14.14 -4.02
CA SER A 19 7.13 15.10 -3.74
C SER A 19 6.38 15.58 -4.99
N PRO A 20 5.07 15.32 -5.09
CA PRO A 20 4.26 15.82 -6.19
C PRO A 20 4.20 17.38 -6.18
N ASP A 21 4.37 18.02 -5.03
CA ASP A 21 4.44 19.49 -4.91
C ASP A 21 5.69 20.09 -5.57
N MET A 22 6.75 19.28 -5.73
CA MET A 22 7.98 19.63 -6.44
C MET A 22 7.94 19.24 -7.93
N GLY A 23 6.80 18.76 -8.42
CA GLY A 23 6.61 18.35 -9.80
C GLY A 23 6.91 16.87 -10.07
N ASP A 24 7.21 16.07 -9.03
CA ASP A 24 7.40 14.65 -9.22
C ASP A 24 6.09 13.95 -9.60
N ARG A 25 6.20 12.89 -10.40
CA ARG A 25 5.07 12.18 -11.01
C ARG A 25 5.16 10.68 -10.75
N ILE A 26 4.03 9.99 -10.85
CA ILE A 26 3.98 8.51 -10.83
C ILE A 26 4.46 7.97 -12.18
N THR A 27 5.33 6.98 -12.17
CA THR A 27 5.86 6.27 -13.35
C THR A 27 5.33 4.84 -13.48
N GLU A 28 5.00 4.20 -12.37
CA GLU A 28 4.38 2.87 -12.32
C GLU A 28 3.39 2.82 -11.15
N VAL A 29 2.29 2.13 -11.34
CA VAL A 29 1.29 1.84 -10.31
C VAL A 29 1.06 0.35 -10.21
N ALA A 30 0.92 -0.14 -8.99
CA ALA A 30 0.30 -1.41 -8.68
C ALA A 30 -0.79 -1.22 -7.63
N ALA A 31 -1.96 -1.79 -7.88
CA ALA A 31 -3.07 -1.88 -6.95
C ALA A 31 -3.54 -3.33 -6.88
N LEU A 32 -3.54 -3.91 -5.69
CA LEU A 32 -3.85 -5.31 -5.44
C LEU A 32 -5.06 -5.39 -4.51
N ARG A 33 -6.17 -5.94 -4.98
CA ARG A 33 -7.36 -6.19 -4.17
C ARG A 33 -7.15 -7.42 -3.30
N ILE A 34 -7.39 -7.27 -2.02
CA ILE A 34 -7.27 -8.34 -1.03
C ILE A 34 -8.66 -8.62 -0.47
N GLU A 35 -9.13 -9.85 -0.64
CA GLU A 35 -10.38 -10.37 -0.11
C GLU A 35 -10.14 -11.76 0.48
N ASP A 36 -10.81 -12.10 1.55
CA ASP A 36 -10.69 -13.41 2.20
C ASP A 36 -9.25 -13.86 2.48
N GLY A 37 -8.38 -12.89 2.82
CA GLY A 37 -6.98 -13.16 3.16
C GLY A 37 -6.07 -13.51 1.98
N ARG A 38 -6.49 -13.21 0.76
CA ARG A 38 -5.73 -13.45 -0.49
C ARG A 38 -5.87 -12.29 -1.47
N ILE A 39 -4.91 -12.15 -2.37
CA ILE A 39 -5.01 -11.22 -3.51
C ILE A 39 -5.96 -11.85 -4.53
N THR A 40 -7.05 -11.15 -4.87
CA THR A 40 -8.11 -11.62 -5.78
C THR A 40 -8.06 -10.93 -7.13
N ASP A 41 -7.56 -9.68 -7.18
CA ASP A 41 -7.51 -8.89 -8.41
C ASP A 41 -6.30 -7.96 -8.42
N ARG A 42 -5.91 -7.46 -9.61
CA ARG A 42 -4.73 -6.63 -9.83
C ARG A 42 -4.98 -5.58 -10.89
N TYR A 43 -4.50 -4.38 -10.63
CA TYR A 43 -4.35 -3.32 -11.61
C TYR A 43 -2.88 -2.87 -11.60
N VAL A 44 -2.14 -3.11 -12.66
CA VAL A 44 -0.72 -2.75 -12.79
C VAL A 44 -0.49 -2.05 -14.11
N SER A 45 0.15 -0.89 -14.08
CA SER A 45 0.47 -0.13 -15.28
C SER A 45 1.71 0.74 -15.09
N LEU A 46 2.55 0.82 -16.11
CA LEU A 46 3.43 1.96 -16.32
C LEU A 46 2.60 3.18 -16.71
N ILE A 47 3.11 4.37 -16.50
CA ILE A 47 2.42 5.64 -16.80
C ILE A 47 3.33 6.54 -17.61
N ASN A 48 2.87 7.00 -18.75
CA ASN A 48 3.48 8.15 -19.41
C ASN A 48 3.16 9.42 -18.61
N CYS A 49 4.06 9.74 -17.70
CA CYS A 49 3.88 10.84 -16.75
C CYS A 49 4.20 12.22 -17.35
N GLY A 50 4.69 12.30 -18.59
CA GLY A 50 4.97 13.53 -19.31
C GLY A 50 6.19 14.32 -18.80
N VAL A 51 7.02 13.74 -17.91
CA VAL A 51 8.24 14.35 -17.38
C VAL A 51 9.43 13.41 -17.52
N ARG A 52 10.63 13.99 -17.51
CA ARG A 52 11.87 13.21 -17.60
C ARG A 52 12.13 12.44 -16.31
N ILE A 53 12.47 11.14 -16.43
CA ILE A 53 12.88 10.30 -15.31
C ILE A 53 14.35 10.62 -14.96
N PRO A 54 14.67 10.99 -13.71
CA PRO A 54 16.06 11.14 -13.28
C PRO A 54 16.82 9.81 -13.38
N SER A 55 18.09 9.88 -13.79
CA SER A 55 18.91 8.67 -14.01
C SER A 55 19.06 7.80 -12.78
N PHE A 56 19.10 8.40 -11.57
CA PHE A 56 19.17 7.65 -10.34
C PHE A 56 17.87 6.86 -10.05
N ILE A 57 16.69 7.38 -10.47
CA ILE A 57 15.41 6.65 -10.38
C ILE A 57 15.43 5.46 -11.33
N THR A 58 15.89 5.66 -12.58
CA THR A 58 16.08 4.54 -13.50
C THR A 58 17.03 3.49 -12.93
N GLY A 59 18.13 3.92 -12.29
CA GLY A 59 19.07 3.01 -11.63
C GLY A 59 18.46 2.23 -10.46
N LEU A 60 17.49 2.83 -9.75
CA LEU A 60 16.81 2.22 -8.61
C LEU A 60 15.70 1.25 -9.04
N THR A 61 14.83 1.69 -9.96
CA THR A 61 13.59 0.99 -10.33
C THR A 61 13.72 0.12 -11.58
N GLY A 62 14.74 0.37 -12.40
CA GLY A 62 14.88 -0.20 -13.73
C GLY A 62 13.92 0.41 -14.77
N ILE A 63 13.06 1.35 -14.39
CA ILE A 63 12.11 2.01 -15.30
C ILE A 63 12.86 3.05 -16.13
N THR A 64 12.92 2.83 -17.44
CA THR A 64 13.60 3.72 -18.37
C THR A 64 12.65 4.75 -18.96
N GLN A 65 13.21 5.88 -19.48
CA GLN A 65 12.41 6.88 -20.20
C GLN A 65 11.64 6.25 -21.36
N GLN A 66 12.28 5.38 -22.14
CA GLN A 66 11.64 4.69 -23.28
C GLN A 66 10.40 3.87 -22.85
N MET A 67 10.48 3.18 -21.70
CA MET A 67 9.35 2.42 -21.16
C MET A 67 8.18 3.34 -20.84
N VAL A 68 8.45 4.48 -20.19
CA VAL A 68 7.42 5.45 -19.80
C VAL A 68 6.85 6.17 -21.03
N ASP A 69 7.69 6.57 -22.00
CA ASP A 69 7.22 7.21 -23.23
C ASP A 69 6.28 6.33 -24.05
N SER A 70 6.42 5.00 -23.92
CA SER A 70 5.57 4.01 -24.59
C SER A 70 4.39 3.53 -23.74
N ALA A 71 4.26 4.02 -22.51
CA ALA A 71 3.19 3.62 -21.58
C ALA A 71 1.88 4.39 -21.86
N PRO A 72 0.74 3.90 -21.36
CA PRO A 72 -0.51 4.63 -21.40
C PRO A 72 -0.37 6.00 -20.72
N PRO A 73 -1.12 7.02 -21.20
CA PRO A 73 -1.06 8.36 -20.63
C PRO A 73 -1.74 8.41 -19.26
N VAL A 74 -1.36 9.41 -18.46
CA VAL A 74 -1.83 9.55 -17.07
C VAL A 74 -3.34 9.78 -16.96
N ASP A 75 -3.97 10.41 -17.95
CA ASP A 75 -5.42 10.66 -18.03
C ASP A 75 -6.25 9.41 -18.35
N GLU A 76 -5.61 8.33 -18.78
CA GLU A 76 -6.21 7.01 -18.92
C GLU A 76 -6.01 6.18 -17.64
N VAL A 77 -4.76 6.16 -17.14
CA VAL A 77 -4.38 5.28 -16.01
C VAL A 77 -5.00 5.73 -14.69
N VAL A 78 -5.00 7.05 -14.39
CA VAL A 78 -5.48 7.53 -13.08
C VAL A 78 -6.98 7.32 -12.89
N PRO A 79 -7.88 7.62 -13.85
CA PRO A 79 -9.29 7.28 -13.70
C PRO A 79 -9.52 5.77 -13.53
N ALA A 80 -8.87 4.92 -14.33
CA ALA A 80 -9.00 3.47 -14.23
C ALA A 80 -8.51 2.94 -12.88
N LEU A 81 -7.43 3.50 -12.33
CA LEU A 81 -6.96 3.19 -10.98
C LEU A 81 -8.00 3.59 -9.91
N LEU A 82 -8.59 4.77 -10.02
CA LEU A 82 -9.61 5.22 -9.07
C LEU A 82 -10.87 4.34 -9.14
N ASP A 83 -11.27 3.91 -10.34
CA ASP A 83 -12.37 2.96 -10.53
C ASP A 83 -12.04 1.60 -9.94
N PHE A 84 -10.80 1.12 -10.10
CA PHE A 84 -10.32 -0.11 -9.47
C PHE A 84 -10.35 -0.01 -7.94
N ILE A 85 -9.92 1.08 -7.35
CA ILE A 85 -9.95 1.29 -5.89
C ILE A 85 -11.40 1.40 -5.41
N GLY A 86 -12.23 2.16 -6.10
CA GLY A 86 -13.62 2.39 -5.72
C GLY A 86 -13.74 3.01 -4.34
N SER A 87 -14.69 2.48 -3.56
CA SER A 87 -14.93 2.87 -2.16
C SER A 87 -14.26 1.96 -1.14
N ASP A 88 -13.45 1.00 -1.53
CA ASP A 88 -12.78 0.09 -0.62
C ASP A 88 -11.77 0.81 0.27
N ALA A 89 -11.37 0.19 1.38
CA ALA A 89 -10.26 0.71 2.17
C ALA A 89 -8.96 0.62 1.37
N LEU A 90 -8.15 1.66 1.44
CA LEU A 90 -6.83 1.68 0.82
C LEU A 90 -5.77 1.21 1.82
N ALA A 91 -4.70 0.60 1.32
CA ALA A 91 -3.52 0.26 2.12
C ALA A 91 -2.24 0.55 1.33
N ALA A 92 -1.16 0.90 2.04
CA ALA A 92 0.17 1.00 1.46
C ALA A 92 1.25 0.81 2.54
N HIS A 93 2.50 0.57 2.12
CA HIS A 93 3.63 0.58 3.03
C HIS A 93 4.29 1.96 3.05
N ASN A 94 4.19 2.70 4.17
CA ASN A 94 4.46 4.13 4.27
C ASN A 94 3.40 4.99 3.56
N ALA A 95 2.14 4.66 3.76
CA ALA A 95 0.97 5.09 3.03
C ALA A 95 0.81 6.60 2.79
N SER A 96 1.42 7.47 3.61
CA SER A 96 1.40 8.92 3.38
C SER A 96 2.13 9.33 2.10
N PHE A 97 3.06 8.51 1.61
CA PHE A 97 3.75 8.72 0.35
C PHE A 97 2.82 8.46 -0.83
N ASP A 98 2.24 7.28 -0.89
CA ASP A 98 1.36 6.87 -1.98
C ASP A 98 0.09 7.70 -2.02
N GLU A 99 -0.51 7.95 -0.85
CA GLU A 99 -1.75 8.74 -0.77
C GLU A 99 -1.59 10.17 -1.28
N LYS A 100 -0.46 10.84 -0.99
CA LYS A 100 -0.22 12.20 -1.50
C LYS A 100 -0.06 12.21 -3.02
N PHE A 101 0.64 11.23 -3.61
CA PHE A 101 0.77 11.11 -5.05
C PHE A 101 -0.56 10.78 -5.72
N LEU A 102 -1.34 9.83 -5.18
CA LEU A 102 -2.67 9.49 -5.68
C LEU A 102 -3.59 10.72 -5.73
N ARG A 103 -3.65 11.49 -4.62
CA ARG A 103 -4.46 12.70 -4.54
C ARG A 103 -3.97 13.80 -5.50
N ALA A 104 -2.67 13.97 -5.63
CA ALA A 104 -2.10 14.96 -6.52
C ALA A 104 -2.39 14.63 -8.00
N GLU A 105 -2.22 13.38 -8.41
CA GLU A 105 -2.52 12.98 -9.79
C GLU A 105 -4.01 13.03 -10.10
N ALA A 106 -4.88 12.54 -9.20
CA ALA A 106 -6.33 12.63 -9.34
C ALA A 106 -6.80 14.11 -9.43
N GLY A 107 -6.25 14.98 -8.57
CA GLY A 107 -6.58 16.40 -8.54
C GLY A 107 -6.26 17.15 -9.82
N ARG A 108 -5.28 16.70 -10.63
CA ARG A 108 -4.96 17.28 -11.95
C ARG A 108 -6.12 17.15 -12.95
N PHE A 109 -6.98 16.15 -12.74
CA PHE A 109 -8.16 15.88 -13.57
C PHE A 109 -9.48 16.28 -12.89
N GLY A 110 -9.41 17.00 -11.77
CA GLY A 110 -10.61 17.34 -10.99
C GLY A 110 -11.25 16.16 -10.30
N LEU A 111 -10.52 15.02 -10.17
CA LEU A 111 -10.98 13.81 -9.53
C LEU A 111 -10.52 13.74 -8.07
N ALA A 112 -11.21 12.96 -7.25
CA ALA A 112 -10.82 12.67 -5.89
C ALA A 112 -11.01 11.18 -5.58
N PRO A 113 -10.03 10.53 -4.91
CA PRO A 113 -10.19 9.16 -4.44
C PRO A 113 -11.38 9.03 -3.47
N ALA A 114 -12.22 8.00 -3.64
CA ALA A 114 -13.43 7.76 -2.85
C ALA A 114 -13.24 6.72 -1.73
N HIS A 115 -12.02 6.21 -1.51
CA HIS A 115 -11.71 5.17 -0.53
C HIS A 115 -12.07 5.57 0.92
N GLN A 116 -12.38 4.57 1.75
CA GLN A 116 -12.82 4.76 3.14
C GLN A 116 -11.69 4.96 4.17
N GLY A 117 -10.54 5.44 3.72
CA GLY A 117 -9.36 5.67 4.56
C GLY A 117 -8.18 4.81 4.15
N THR A 118 -6.99 5.14 4.67
CA THR A 118 -5.73 4.51 4.26
C THR A 118 -5.05 3.82 5.43
N VAL A 119 -4.89 2.51 5.33
CA VAL A 119 -4.14 1.67 6.27
C VAL A 119 -2.65 1.72 5.93
N CYS A 120 -1.82 2.08 6.90
CA CYS A 120 -0.37 2.09 6.74
C CYS A 120 0.25 0.85 7.39
N SER A 121 0.70 -0.12 6.60
CA SER A 121 1.30 -1.36 7.08
C SER A 121 2.60 -1.12 7.87
N LEU A 122 3.38 -0.09 7.53
CA LEU A 122 4.55 0.32 8.30
C LEU A 122 4.18 0.80 9.72
N LYS A 123 3.15 1.65 9.84
CA LYS A 123 2.67 2.11 11.16
C LYS A 123 2.08 0.96 11.97
N LEU A 124 1.34 0.04 11.33
CA LEU A 124 0.82 -1.17 11.99
C LEU A 124 1.97 -2.04 12.51
N ALA A 125 2.97 -2.33 11.66
CA ALA A 125 4.11 -3.15 12.06
C ALA A 125 4.84 -2.58 13.29
N ARG A 126 5.05 -1.26 13.34
CA ARG A 126 5.64 -0.58 14.51
C ARG A 126 4.83 -0.73 15.79
N ARG A 127 3.52 -0.92 15.70
CA ARG A 127 2.61 -1.06 16.83
C ARG A 127 2.45 -2.50 17.29
N VAL A 128 2.43 -3.40 16.34
CA VAL A 128 2.18 -4.83 16.58
C VAL A 128 3.49 -5.56 16.92
N PHE A 129 4.59 -5.14 16.32
CA PHE A 129 5.93 -5.74 16.50
C PHE A 129 6.96 -4.69 16.95
N PRO A 130 6.83 -4.08 18.14
CA PRO A 130 7.64 -2.91 18.52
C PRO A 130 9.13 -3.20 18.70
N ALA A 131 9.55 -4.46 18.78
CA ALA A 131 10.94 -4.87 19.02
C ALA A 131 11.73 -5.18 17.74
N LEU A 132 11.17 -4.97 16.55
CA LEU A 132 11.88 -5.23 15.29
C LEU A 132 12.94 -4.14 15.02
N GLY A 133 14.10 -4.55 14.49
CA GLY A 133 15.22 -3.65 14.23
C GLY A 133 14.99 -2.67 13.06
N SER A 134 14.08 -2.98 12.15
CA SER A 134 13.72 -2.12 11.01
C SER A 134 12.32 -2.40 10.50
N TYR A 135 11.69 -1.35 9.97
CA TYR A 135 10.34 -1.41 9.38
C TYR A 135 10.34 -0.99 7.90
N LYS A 136 11.51 -0.89 7.26
CA LYS A 136 11.59 -0.77 5.79
C LYS A 136 11.09 -2.07 5.17
N LEU A 137 10.31 -2.00 4.09
CA LEU A 137 9.58 -3.13 3.52
C LEU A 137 10.46 -4.39 3.35
N GLY A 138 11.63 -4.26 2.70
CA GLY A 138 12.53 -5.39 2.46
C GLY A 138 13.10 -6.01 3.73
N GLN A 139 13.40 -5.20 4.76
CA GLN A 139 13.94 -5.71 6.03
C GLN A 139 12.82 -6.28 6.92
N LEU A 140 11.66 -5.62 6.96
CA LEU A 140 10.50 -6.08 7.68
C LEU A 140 10.01 -7.43 7.14
N SER A 141 9.86 -7.55 5.82
CA SER A 141 9.43 -8.79 5.19
C SER A 141 10.37 -9.94 5.51
N GLY A 142 11.69 -9.72 5.44
CA GLY A 142 12.69 -10.72 5.82
C GLY A 142 12.57 -11.18 7.28
N GLN A 143 12.34 -10.24 8.22
CA GLN A 143 12.12 -10.56 9.64
C GLN A 143 10.83 -11.34 9.89
N LEU A 144 9.82 -11.17 9.03
CA LEU A 144 8.54 -11.89 9.07
C LEU A 144 8.55 -13.19 8.24
N GLY A 145 9.69 -13.56 7.63
CA GLY A 145 9.80 -14.75 6.77
C GLY A 145 9.13 -14.62 5.41
N ILE A 146 8.79 -13.40 5.00
CA ILE A 146 8.16 -13.08 3.71
C ILE A 146 9.27 -12.76 2.70
N ARG A 147 9.22 -13.37 1.51
CA ARG A 147 10.24 -13.19 0.48
C ARG A 147 9.66 -12.50 -0.75
N PHE A 148 10.45 -11.65 -1.37
CA PHE A 148 10.18 -11.15 -2.72
C PHE A 148 10.23 -12.31 -3.72
N LYS A 149 9.29 -12.36 -4.64
CA LYS A 149 9.26 -13.30 -5.76
C LYS A 149 10.01 -12.76 -6.97
N SER A 150 10.10 -11.46 -7.10
CA SER A 150 10.74 -10.71 -8.18
C SER A 150 11.61 -9.58 -7.62
N ALA A 151 12.20 -8.75 -8.48
CA ALA A 151 13.06 -7.65 -8.07
C ALA A 151 12.27 -6.65 -7.21
N ALA A 152 12.88 -6.16 -6.15
CA ALA A 152 12.40 -4.99 -5.40
C ALA A 152 12.49 -3.71 -6.25
N HIS A 153 11.79 -2.67 -5.85
CA HIS A 153 11.65 -1.40 -6.58
C HIS A 153 10.94 -1.56 -7.94
N ARG A 154 9.92 -2.39 -7.95
CA ARG A 154 8.88 -2.48 -8.96
C ARG A 154 7.55 -2.51 -8.23
N ALA A 155 6.64 -1.63 -8.62
CA ALA A 155 5.41 -1.39 -7.88
C ALA A 155 4.62 -2.68 -7.59
N GLU A 156 4.49 -3.60 -8.55
CA GLU A 156 3.79 -4.87 -8.33
C GLU A 156 4.48 -5.76 -7.29
N SER A 157 5.81 -5.86 -7.37
CA SER A 157 6.60 -6.68 -6.44
C SER A 157 6.51 -6.15 -5.01
N ASP A 158 6.64 -4.84 -4.85
CA ASP A 158 6.58 -4.18 -3.55
C ASP A 158 5.15 -4.20 -2.97
N ALA A 159 4.12 -3.99 -3.80
CA ALA A 159 2.72 -4.16 -3.40
C ALA A 159 2.39 -5.60 -2.96
N GLU A 160 2.90 -6.64 -3.65
CA GLU A 160 2.71 -8.04 -3.22
C GLU A 160 3.32 -8.30 -1.85
N VAL A 161 4.55 -7.83 -1.62
CA VAL A 161 5.21 -8.00 -0.32
C VAL A 161 4.51 -7.19 0.77
N ALA A 162 4.09 -5.96 0.48
CA ALA A 162 3.32 -5.13 1.41
C ALA A 162 1.96 -5.77 1.77
N ALA A 163 1.29 -6.39 0.79
CA ALA A 163 0.06 -7.15 1.01
C ALA A 163 0.29 -8.36 1.94
N GLN A 164 1.37 -9.12 1.72
CA GLN A 164 1.72 -10.25 2.61
C GLN A 164 2.08 -9.78 4.03
N VAL A 165 2.77 -8.65 4.17
CA VAL A 165 3.03 -8.03 5.48
C VAL A 165 1.72 -7.65 6.17
N LEU A 166 0.78 -7.03 5.46
CA LEU A 166 -0.52 -6.64 6.01
C LEU A 166 -1.33 -7.88 6.45
N LEU A 167 -1.37 -8.91 5.62
CA LEU A 167 -2.02 -10.18 5.94
C LEU A 167 -1.37 -10.89 7.14
N HIS A 168 -0.04 -10.85 7.25
CA HIS A 168 0.67 -11.40 8.40
C HIS A 168 0.31 -10.67 9.70
N ILE A 169 0.27 -9.33 9.66
CA ILE A 169 -0.17 -8.51 10.80
C ILE A 169 -1.60 -8.86 11.20
N ALA A 170 -2.51 -8.96 10.24
CA ALA A 170 -3.92 -9.25 10.52
C ALA A 170 -4.11 -10.65 11.14
N ARG A 171 -3.41 -11.68 10.61
CA ARG A 171 -3.43 -13.02 11.22
C ARG A 171 -2.88 -13.00 12.63
N HIS A 172 -1.75 -12.34 12.85
CA HIS A 172 -1.16 -12.21 14.19
C HIS A 172 -2.12 -11.54 15.18
N LEU A 173 -2.84 -10.49 14.78
CA LEU A 173 -3.87 -9.86 15.62
C LEU A 173 -5.03 -10.80 15.89
N GLY A 174 -5.52 -11.51 14.88
CA GLY A 174 -6.57 -12.53 15.03
C GLY A 174 -6.19 -13.59 16.03
N ASP A 175 -5.01 -14.19 15.86
CA ASP A 175 -4.51 -15.30 16.71
C ASP A 175 -4.22 -14.82 18.15
N THR A 176 -3.56 -13.66 18.30
CA THR A 176 -3.15 -13.14 19.62
C THR A 176 -4.33 -12.69 20.48
N TYR A 177 -5.34 -12.09 19.85
CA TYR A 177 -6.48 -11.51 20.56
C TYR A 177 -7.77 -12.32 20.42
N GLY A 178 -7.76 -13.42 19.68
CA GLY A 178 -8.95 -14.25 19.46
C GLY A 178 -10.04 -13.53 18.64
N LEU A 179 -9.63 -12.66 17.71
CA LEU A 179 -10.56 -11.93 16.85
C LEU A 179 -11.03 -12.83 15.72
N ALA A 180 -12.35 -12.96 15.54
CA ALA A 180 -12.90 -13.78 14.47
C ALA A 180 -12.59 -13.23 13.08
N GLN A 181 -12.53 -11.90 12.96
CA GLN A 181 -12.16 -11.15 11.76
C GLN A 181 -11.35 -9.91 12.13
N VAL A 182 -10.44 -9.51 11.25
CA VAL A 182 -9.62 -8.30 11.40
C VAL A 182 -9.94 -7.38 10.23
N GLU A 183 -11.02 -6.63 10.36
CA GLU A 183 -11.53 -5.76 9.30
C GLU A 183 -10.67 -4.51 9.08
N PRO A 184 -10.74 -3.87 7.89
CA PRO A 184 -10.00 -2.64 7.59
C PRO A 184 -10.24 -1.52 8.61
N GLU A 185 -11.45 -1.38 9.14
CA GLU A 185 -11.80 -0.36 10.15
C GLU A 185 -11.04 -0.56 11.47
N LEU A 186 -10.80 -1.81 11.86
CA LEU A 186 -9.97 -2.13 13.03
C LEU A 186 -8.52 -1.71 12.78
N LEU A 187 -7.98 -2.02 11.60
CA LEU A 187 -6.61 -1.63 11.21
C LEU A 187 -6.46 -0.10 11.14
N LEU A 188 -7.43 0.61 10.58
CA LEU A 188 -7.49 2.07 10.58
C LEU A 188 -7.50 2.65 12.00
N SER A 189 -8.25 2.03 12.89
CA SER A 189 -8.30 2.43 14.30
C SER A 189 -6.95 2.21 14.98
N VAL A 190 -6.33 1.05 14.81
CA VAL A 190 -4.99 0.74 15.34
C VAL A 190 -3.95 1.72 14.78
N ASN A 191 -4.02 2.09 13.52
CA ASN A 191 -3.10 3.07 12.91
C ASN A 191 -3.17 4.47 13.56
N LYS A 192 -4.32 4.85 14.13
CA LYS A 192 -4.52 6.15 14.77
C LYS A 192 -4.05 6.16 16.24
N LEU A 193 -3.94 5.00 16.88
CA LEU A 193 -3.58 4.91 18.30
C LEU A 193 -2.07 5.12 18.53
N ALA A 194 -1.71 5.59 19.72
CA ALA A 194 -0.35 5.46 20.21
C ALA A 194 -0.04 3.98 20.53
N ALA A 195 1.20 3.53 20.29
CA ALA A 195 1.58 2.12 20.44
C ALA A 195 1.20 1.53 21.81
N ALA A 196 1.42 2.27 22.89
CA ALA A 196 1.08 1.85 24.25
C ALA A 196 -0.40 1.59 24.49
N LYS A 197 -1.30 2.13 23.65
CA LYS A 197 -2.75 1.97 23.78
C LYS A 197 -3.31 0.80 22.97
N VAL A 198 -2.52 0.24 22.06
CA VAL A 198 -2.99 -0.77 21.10
C VAL A 198 -3.45 -2.03 21.81
N HIS A 199 -2.66 -2.57 22.74
CA HIS A 199 -3.00 -3.79 23.48
C HIS A 199 -4.33 -3.66 24.23
N ALA A 200 -4.51 -2.61 25.02
CA ALA A 200 -5.73 -2.37 25.77
C ALA A 200 -6.96 -2.12 24.86
N TYR A 201 -6.74 -1.50 23.70
CA TYR A 201 -7.80 -1.31 22.70
C TYR A 201 -8.24 -2.65 22.11
N LEU A 202 -7.29 -3.50 21.69
CA LEU A 202 -7.58 -4.79 21.06
C LEU A 202 -8.28 -5.77 22.02
N LEU A 203 -7.90 -5.78 23.30
CA LEU A 203 -8.59 -6.57 24.32
C LEU A 203 -10.09 -6.22 24.43
N LYS A 204 -10.44 -4.95 24.27
CA LYS A 204 -11.86 -4.51 24.30
C LYS A 204 -12.66 -4.98 23.06
N GLN A 205 -12.00 -5.28 21.94
CA GLN A 205 -12.67 -5.77 20.73
C GLN A 205 -13.07 -7.25 20.83
N THR A 206 -12.53 -8.00 21.79
CA THR A 206 -12.79 -9.43 21.96
C THR A 206 -14.07 -9.75 22.74
N GLY A 207 -14.79 -8.70 23.22
CA GLY A 207 -16.01 -8.91 24.02
C GLY A 207 -15.78 -9.58 25.39
N LYS A 208 -14.51 -9.63 25.85
CA LYS A 208 -14.13 -10.13 27.18
C LYS A 208 -13.96 -8.99 28.17
#